data_2f5942c004e1f1957f8f2e2e628be566
#
_entry.id   2f5942c004e1f1957f8f2e2e628be566
#
_cell.length_a   1.000
_cell.length_b   1.000
_cell.length_c   1.000
_cell.angle_alpha   90.00
_cell.angle_beta   90.00
_cell.angle_gamma   90.00
#
_symmetry.space_group_name_H-M   'P 1'
#
loop_
_entity.id
_entity.type
_entity.pdbx_description
1 polymer ?
#
loop_
_entity_poly.entity_id
_entity_poly.type
_entity_poly.pdbx_seq_one_letter_code
_entity_poly.pdbx_strand_id
1 'polypeptide(L)'
;MNSKKILVTGGAGAIGFNLIQKLLKLGNKVTSWDNYSAGTTDNHIQGATYINRHTKEASFLDNSYDLVYHLGEYSKVVPSFDEIENAFDYNVLGSFNLINKCRELDIPIVYAGSSTRLAEPGQLHSPYAFFKSTVAKLIEGYGDWYGLRYNICYFYNVFGPGTNLWANEWQSVINIFKKQREEEIPLTITGNGTQKRDFTHVNDIIQGLILAGDNLKNDQFQLGTGIEYSVLEIAAAFDHPIEFIPPRPGDRMNGLAKIEHTSETLGYKPTVNVIDYIKSL
;
A
#
# COMPACT_ATOMS: atom_id res chain seq x y z
N MET A 1 -0.17 14.68 -22.92
CA MET A 1 0.14 13.23 -22.78
C MET A 1 -1.04 12.45 -23.37
N ASN A 2 -0.80 11.32 -24.06
CA ASN A 2 -1.89 10.48 -24.53
C ASN A 2 -2.56 9.81 -23.35
N SER A 3 -3.91 9.73 -23.37
CA SER A 3 -4.70 9.01 -22.36
C SER A 3 -4.34 7.54 -22.35
N LYS A 4 -3.90 7.01 -21.20
CA LYS A 4 -3.63 5.58 -21.02
C LYS A 4 -4.90 4.87 -20.52
N LYS A 5 -5.04 3.58 -20.88
CA LYS A 5 -6.03 2.67 -20.30
C LYS A 5 -5.35 1.86 -19.19
N ILE A 6 -5.74 2.07 -17.96
CA ILE A 6 -5.05 1.58 -16.77
C ILE A 6 -5.96 0.65 -15.98
N LEU A 7 -5.44 -0.51 -15.59
CA LEU A 7 -6.07 -1.39 -14.61
C LEU A 7 -5.48 -1.10 -13.22
N VAL A 8 -6.36 -0.93 -12.23
CA VAL A 8 -6.00 -0.86 -10.81
C VAL A 8 -6.68 -2.03 -10.10
N THR A 9 -5.92 -3.00 -9.59
CA THR A 9 -6.48 -4.01 -8.69
C THR A 9 -6.53 -3.46 -7.27
N GLY A 10 -7.57 -3.78 -6.50
CA GLY A 10 -7.79 -3.19 -5.17
C GLY A 10 -8.20 -1.72 -5.23
N GLY A 11 -8.89 -1.30 -6.30
CA GLY A 11 -9.26 0.09 -6.52
C GLY A 11 -10.36 0.64 -5.61
N ALA A 12 -11.10 -0.23 -4.93
CA ALA A 12 -12.08 0.15 -3.90
C ALA A 12 -11.47 0.21 -2.49
N GLY A 13 -10.17 -0.11 -2.34
CA GLY A 13 -9.40 0.04 -1.11
C GLY A 13 -8.87 1.47 -0.91
N ALA A 14 -8.31 1.75 0.27
CA ALA A 14 -7.85 3.08 0.68
C ALA A 14 -6.85 3.74 -0.29
N ILE A 15 -5.83 3.01 -0.72
CA ILE A 15 -4.81 3.56 -1.63
C ILE A 15 -5.35 3.59 -3.06
N GLY A 16 -6.04 2.51 -3.49
CA GLY A 16 -6.61 2.38 -4.83
C GLY A 16 -7.61 3.49 -5.17
N PHE A 17 -8.49 3.84 -4.23
CA PHE A 17 -9.41 4.95 -4.33
C PHE A 17 -8.69 6.28 -4.67
N ASN A 18 -7.68 6.63 -3.90
CA ASN A 18 -6.91 7.86 -4.11
C ASN A 18 -6.12 7.83 -5.44
N LEU A 19 -5.57 6.66 -5.81
CA LEU A 19 -4.87 6.49 -7.08
C LEU A 19 -5.82 6.69 -8.27
N ILE A 20 -6.99 6.04 -8.25
CA ILE A 20 -8.00 6.15 -9.31
C ILE A 20 -8.43 7.61 -9.47
N GLN A 21 -8.72 8.32 -8.37
CA GLN A 21 -9.09 9.73 -8.43
C GLN A 21 -8.02 10.56 -9.13
N LYS A 22 -6.74 10.33 -8.83
CA LYS A 22 -5.63 11.07 -9.44
C LYS A 22 -5.43 10.70 -10.90
N LEU A 23 -5.51 9.42 -11.26
CA LEU A 23 -5.36 8.94 -12.64
C LEU A 23 -6.45 9.51 -13.56
N LEU A 24 -7.70 9.57 -13.09
CA LEU A 24 -8.80 10.21 -13.82
C LEU A 24 -8.56 11.71 -14.04
N LYS A 25 -8.09 12.42 -12.99
CA LYS A 25 -7.72 13.86 -13.11
C LYS A 25 -6.59 14.10 -14.10
N LEU A 26 -5.74 13.11 -14.37
CA LEU A 26 -4.69 13.14 -15.39
C LEU A 26 -5.19 12.75 -16.79
N GLY A 27 -6.51 12.48 -16.94
CA GLY A 27 -7.13 12.19 -18.24
C GLY A 27 -7.04 10.71 -18.65
N ASN A 28 -6.66 9.81 -17.77
CA ASN A 28 -6.58 8.37 -18.07
C ASN A 28 -7.96 7.71 -18.00
N LYS A 29 -8.10 6.57 -18.71
CA LYS A 29 -9.25 5.66 -18.57
C LYS A 29 -8.89 4.60 -17.56
N VAL A 30 -9.69 4.47 -16.49
CA VAL A 30 -9.35 3.59 -15.37
C VAL A 30 -10.42 2.53 -15.19
N THR A 31 -9.98 1.26 -15.14
CA THR A 31 -10.78 0.12 -14.68
C THR A 31 -10.22 -0.36 -13.35
N SER A 32 -11.09 -0.65 -12.40
CA SER A 32 -10.76 -1.28 -11.13
C SER A 32 -11.23 -2.73 -11.12
N TRP A 33 -10.35 -3.65 -10.70
CA TRP A 33 -10.74 -4.97 -10.23
C TRP A 33 -10.64 -5.02 -8.72
N ASP A 34 -11.75 -5.30 -8.06
CA ASP A 34 -11.81 -5.43 -6.60
C ASP A 34 -12.79 -6.55 -6.24
N ASN A 35 -12.43 -7.42 -5.33
CA ASN A 35 -13.30 -8.47 -4.83
C ASN A 35 -14.08 -8.06 -3.57
N TYR A 36 -13.88 -6.80 -3.14
CA TYR A 36 -14.51 -6.18 -1.96
C TYR A 36 -14.29 -6.92 -0.63
N SER A 37 -13.20 -7.70 -0.54
CA SER A 37 -12.83 -8.34 0.73
C SER A 37 -12.38 -7.34 1.80
N ALA A 38 -11.88 -6.17 1.38
CA ALA A 38 -11.49 -5.07 2.26
C ALA A 38 -11.94 -3.70 1.72
N GLY A 39 -12.22 -3.60 0.42
CA GLY A 39 -12.76 -2.39 -0.22
C GLY A 39 -14.26 -2.26 -0.01
N THR A 40 -14.79 -1.08 -0.35
CA THR A 40 -16.23 -0.77 -0.30
C THR A 40 -16.69 -0.05 -1.58
N THR A 41 -17.95 -0.26 -1.95
CA THR A 41 -18.58 0.46 -3.08
C THR A 41 -18.68 1.97 -2.84
N ASP A 42 -18.64 2.41 -1.57
CA ASP A 42 -18.63 3.85 -1.21
C ASP A 42 -17.38 4.57 -1.71
N ASN A 43 -16.32 3.80 -2.02
CA ASN A 43 -15.08 4.30 -2.62
C ASN A 43 -15.13 4.38 -4.14
N HIS A 44 -16.27 4.16 -4.77
CA HIS A 44 -16.36 4.28 -6.21
C HIS A 44 -16.23 5.74 -6.67
N ILE A 45 -15.34 5.96 -7.62
CA ILE A 45 -15.12 7.29 -8.24
C ILE A 45 -15.84 7.34 -9.58
N GLN A 46 -16.68 8.34 -9.76
CA GLN A 46 -17.34 8.57 -11.04
C GLN A 46 -16.32 8.78 -12.15
N GLY A 47 -16.50 8.06 -13.26
CA GLY A 47 -15.57 8.07 -14.41
C GLY A 47 -14.64 6.86 -14.47
N ALA A 48 -14.53 6.06 -13.40
CA ALA A 48 -13.88 4.76 -13.44
C ALA A 48 -14.90 3.62 -13.62
N THR A 49 -14.46 2.54 -14.24
CA THR A 49 -15.23 1.29 -14.32
C THR A 49 -14.82 0.34 -13.20
N TYR A 50 -15.75 -0.15 -12.41
CA TYR A 50 -15.50 -1.13 -11.34
C TYR A 50 -16.04 -2.49 -11.71
N ILE A 51 -15.21 -3.52 -11.57
CA ILE A 51 -15.55 -4.91 -11.86
C ILE A 51 -15.28 -5.72 -10.58
N ASN A 52 -16.31 -6.37 -10.04
CA ASN A 52 -16.12 -7.33 -8.94
C ASN A 52 -15.34 -8.54 -9.48
N ARG A 53 -14.05 -8.60 -9.14
CA ARG A 53 -13.15 -9.64 -9.65
C ARG A 53 -11.94 -9.84 -8.73
N HIS A 54 -11.63 -11.11 -8.51
CA HIS A 54 -10.40 -11.49 -7.82
C HIS A 54 -9.21 -11.54 -8.81
N THR A 55 -8.00 -11.20 -8.35
CA THR A 55 -6.77 -11.27 -9.17
C THR A 55 -6.45 -12.67 -9.69
N LYS A 56 -6.94 -13.72 -9.03
CA LYS A 56 -6.88 -15.11 -9.54
C LYS A 56 -7.56 -15.29 -10.90
N GLU A 57 -8.54 -14.47 -11.22
CA GLU A 57 -9.28 -14.48 -12.47
C GLU A 57 -8.58 -13.67 -13.57
N ALA A 58 -7.26 -13.62 -13.54
CA ALA A 58 -6.43 -12.86 -14.47
C ALA A 58 -6.60 -13.29 -15.95
N SER A 59 -7.18 -14.47 -16.22
CA SER A 59 -7.55 -14.90 -17.57
C SER A 59 -8.47 -13.92 -18.32
N PHE A 60 -9.22 -13.09 -17.58
CA PHE A 60 -10.06 -12.04 -18.16
C PHE A 60 -9.30 -10.75 -18.50
N LEU A 61 -8.00 -10.64 -18.17
CA LEU A 61 -7.18 -9.53 -18.61
C LEU A 61 -6.92 -9.65 -20.11
N ASP A 62 -7.14 -8.58 -20.85
CA ASP A 62 -6.85 -8.46 -22.28
C ASP A 62 -5.72 -7.46 -22.55
N ASN A 63 -5.24 -7.40 -23.79
CA ASN A 63 -4.13 -6.56 -24.23
C ASN A 63 -4.49 -5.08 -24.46
N SER A 64 -5.68 -4.65 -24.02
CA SER A 64 -6.12 -3.26 -24.21
C SER A 64 -5.59 -2.31 -23.13
N TYR A 65 -4.95 -2.82 -22.08
CA TYR A 65 -4.39 -2.01 -21.00
C TYR A 65 -2.93 -1.63 -21.27
N ASP A 66 -2.61 -0.38 -20.99
CA ASP A 66 -1.24 0.16 -21.12
C ASP A 66 -0.40 -0.06 -19.85
N LEU A 67 -1.04 -0.27 -18.71
CA LEU A 67 -0.40 -0.42 -17.40
C LEU A 67 -1.34 -1.07 -16.38
N VAL A 68 -0.77 -1.89 -15.50
CA VAL A 68 -1.45 -2.44 -14.32
C VAL A 68 -0.82 -1.87 -13.05
N TYR A 69 -1.62 -1.26 -12.18
CA TYR A 69 -1.25 -1.04 -10.78
C TYR A 69 -1.83 -2.16 -9.92
N HIS A 70 -0.96 -2.97 -9.35
CA HIS A 70 -1.36 -4.11 -8.54
C HIS A 70 -1.31 -3.78 -7.04
N LEU A 71 -2.49 -3.41 -6.48
CA LEU A 71 -2.69 -3.11 -5.06
C LEU A 71 -3.68 -4.08 -4.39
N GLY A 72 -4.38 -4.92 -5.18
CA GLY A 72 -5.43 -5.83 -4.71
C GLY A 72 -4.87 -7.09 -4.07
N GLU A 73 -4.46 -7.00 -2.82
CA GLU A 73 -3.91 -8.09 -2.01
C GLU A 73 -4.42 -8.03 -0.57
N TYR A 74 -4.25 -9.12 0.17
CA TYR A 74 -4.49 -9.16 1.61
C TYR A 74 -3.46 -8.28 2.32
N SER A 75 -3.90 -7.29 3.09
CA SER A 75 -3.04 -6.20 3.59
C SER A 75 -2.87 -6.16 5.12
N LYS A 76 -3.32 -7.20 5.84
CA LYS A 76 -3.36 -7.21 7.30
C LYS A 76 -2.24 -8.09 7.88
N VAL A 77 -1.40 -7.53 8.78
CA VAL A 77 -0.25 -8.24 9.37
C VAL A 77 -0.73 -9.26 10.40
N VAL A 78 -1.39 -8.80 11.48
CA VAL A 78 -1.79 -9.68 12.59
C VAL A 78 -2.82 -10.73 12.16
N PRO A 79 -3.92 -10.38 11.47
CA PRO A 79 -4.88 -11.39 11.01
C PRO A 79 -4.29 -12.44 10.06
N SER A 80 -3.16 -12.16 9.39
CA SER A 80 -2.52 -13.15 8.50
C SER A 80 -2.06 -14.43 9.20
N PHE A 81 -1.93 -14.42 10.53
CA PHE A 81 -1.61 -15.63 11.29
C PHE A 81 -2.79 -16.60 11.37
N ASP A 82 -3.99 -16.07 11.53
CA ASP A 82 -5.22 -16.87 11.62
C ASP A 82 -5.86 -17.10 10.24
N GLU A 83 -5.66 -16.18 9.31
CA GLU A 83 -6.21 -16.21 7.95
C GLU A 83 -5.13 -16.53 6.90
N ILE A 84 -4.19 -17.45 7.21
CA ILE A 84 -3.03 -17.73 6.37
C ILE A 84 -3.41 -18.20 4.97
N GLU A 85 -4.48 -18.98 4.83
CA GLU A 85 -4.97 -19.47 3.55
C GLU A 85 -5.47 -18.32 2.67
N ASN A 86 -6.24 -17.38 3.24
CA ASN A 86 -6.70 -16.18 2.54
C ASN A 86 -5.52 -15.30 2.12
N ALA A 87 -4.55 -15.11 3.04
CA ALA A 87 -3.35 -14.33 2.75
C ALA A 87 -2.52 -14.96 1.62
N PHE A 88 -2.37 -16.28 1.59
CA PHE A 88 -1.71 -17.00 0.50
C PHE A 88 -2.48 -16.87 -0.81
N ASP A 89 -3.78 -17.11 -0.76
CA ASP A 89 -4.65 -17.10 -1.93
C ASP A 89 -4.68 -15.74 -2.64
N TYR A 90 -4.76 -14.66 -1.86
CA TYR A 90 -4.79 -13.31 -2.40
C TYR A 90 -3.40 -12.82 -2.82
N ASN A 91 -2.40 -12.96 -1.95
CA ASN A 91 -1.08 -12.38 -2.19
C ASN A 91 -0.24 -13.25 -3.14
N VAL A 92 -0.20 -14.57 -2.94
CA VAL A 92 0.70 -15.43 -3.75
C VAL A 92 -0.01 -15.88 -5.02
N LEU A 93 -1.12 -16.59 -4.90
CA LEU A 93 -1.79 -17.19 -6.06
C LEU A 93 -2.42 -16.13 -6.96
N GLY A 94 -3.11 -15.13 -6.36
CA GLY A 94 -3.71 -14.03 -7.12
C GLY A 94 -2.68 -13.20 -7.87
N SER A 95 -1.58 -12.85 -7.18
CA SER A 95 -0.49 -12.09 -7.79
C SER A 95 0.24 -12.90 -8.87
N PHE A 96 0.52 -14.18 -8.62
CA PHE A 96 1.13 -15.06 -9.63
C PHE A 96 0.32 -15.08 -10.93
N ASN A 97 -1.00 -15.30 -10.84
CA ASN A 97 -1.87 -15.34 -12.02
C ASN A 97 -1.85 -13.99 -12.78
N LEU A 98 -1.92 -12.88 -12.05
CA LEU A 98 -1.90 -11.54 -12.65
C LEU A 98 -0.55 -11.23 -13.32
N ILE A 99 0.56 -11.50 -12.63
CA ILE A 99 1.93 -11.27 -13.12
C ILE A 99 2.18 -12.10 -14.38
N ASN A 100 1.81 -13.40 -14.36
CA ASN A 100 1.96 -14.27 -15.52
C ASN A 100 1.13 -13.76 -16.71
N LYS A 101 -0.11 -13.30 -16.46
CA LYS A 101 -0.96 -12.76 -17.53
C LYS A 101 -0.42 -11.42 -18.07
N CYS A 102 0.10 -10.54 -17.21
CA CYS A 102 0.78 -9.31 -17.65
C CYS A 102 1.98 -9.65 -18.56
N ARG A 103 2.79 -10.64 -18.18
CA ARG A 103 3.90 -11.13 -19.01
C ARG A 103 3.42 -11.65 -20.37
N GLU A 104 2.35 -12.49 -20.42
CA GLU A 104 1.80 -13.03 -21.67
C GLU A 104 1.31 -11.95 -22.63
N LEU A 105 0.77 -10.86 -22.11
CA LEU A 105 0.19 -9.74 -22.86
C LEU A 105 1.14 -8.58 -23.08
N ASP A 106 2.38 -8.66 -22.59
CA ASP A 106 3.37 -7.57 -22.57
C ASP A 106 2.86 -6.27 -21.89
N ILE A 107 2.05 -6.41 -20.84
CA ILE A 107 1.54 -5.28 -20.07
C ILE A 107 2.46 -5.04 -18.87
N PRO A 108 3.01 -3.82 -18.72
CA PRO A 108 3.85 -3.48 -17.56
C PRO A 108 3.04 -3.43 -16.27
N ILE A 109 3.73 -3.68 -15.14
CA ILE A 109 3.12 -3.71 -13.82
C ILE A 109 3.85 -2.82 -12.81
N VAL A 110 3.10 -2.01 -12.05
CA VAL A 110 3.58 -1.35 -10.83
C VAL A 110 2.97 -2.08 -9.64
N TYR A 111 3.83 -2.67 -8.81
CA TYR A 111 3.42 -3.50 -7.69
C TYR A 111 3.51 -2.74 -6.36
N ALA A 112 2.45 -2.82 -5.58
CA ALA A 112 2.43 -2.31 -4.21
C ALA A 112 3.14 -3.29 -3.26
N GLY A 113 4.44 -3.10 -3.07
CA GLY A 113 5.24 -3.82 -2.09
C GLY A 113 4.95 -3.34 -0.66
N SER A 114 5.56 -4.02 0.32
CA SER A 114 5.51 -3.64 1.72
C SER A 114 6.90 -3.43 2.30
N SER A 115 7.08 -2.39 3.09
CA SER A 115 8.34 -2.14 3.81
C SER A 115 8.77 -3.31 4.73
N THR A 116 7.86 -4.24 5.04
CA THR A 116 8.18 -5.45 5.80
C THR A 116 9.19 -6.36 5.08
N ARG A 117 9.26 -6.31 3.73
CA ARG A 117 10.28 -7.02 2.95
C ARG A 117 11.71 -6.53 3.26
N LEU A 118 11.85 -5.27 3.58
CA LEU A 118 13.14 -4.63 3.85
C LEU A 118 13.61 -4.80 5.31
N ALA A 119 12.92 -5.66 6.08
CA ALA A 119 13.38 -6.10 7.38
C ALA A 119 14.71 -6.88 7.26
N GLU A 120 15.52 -6.84 8.32
CA GLU A 120 16.77 -7.59 8.39
C GLU A 120 16.54 -9.09 8.13
N PRO A 121 17.53 -9.81 7.57
CA PRO A 121 17.44 -11.25 7.35
C PRO A 121 17.01 -11.99 8.61
N GLY A 122 16.02 -12.88 8.49
CA GLY A 122 15.41 -13.60 9.61
C GLY A 122 14.29 -12.88 10.33
N GLN A 123 13.92 -11.65 9.94
CA GLN A 123 12.87 -10.83 10.55
C GLN A 123 11.55 -10.78 9.73
N LEU A 124 11.26 -11.78 8.91
CA LEU A 124 9.93 -11.92 8.29
C LEU A 124 8.95 -12.52 9.31
N HIS A 125 8.48 -11.68 10.22
CA HIS A 125 7.76 -12.12 11.42
C HIS A 125 6.27 -12.42 11.22
N SER A 126 5.76 -12.42 9.97
CA SER A 126 4.35 -12.76 9.71
C SER A 126 4.16 -13.42 8.34
N PRO A 127 3.11 -14.24 8.15
CA PRO A 127 2.74 -14.77 6.83
C PRO A 127 2.59 -13.67 5.78
N TYR A 128 1.93 -12.56 6.13
CA TYR A 128 1.82 -11.38 5.28
C TYR A 128 3.18 -10.88 4.76
N ALA A 129 4.14 -10.64 5.67
CA ALA A 129 5.45 -10.14 5.30
C ALA A 129 6.21 -11.12 4.39
N PHE A 130 6.11 -12.42 4.67
CA PHE A 130 6.70 -13.47 3.86
C PHE A 130 6.10 -13.51 2.45
N PHE A 131 4.76 -13.47 2.33
CA PHE A 131 4.09 -13.51 1.03
C PHE A 131 4.38 -12.26 0.21
N LYS A 132 4.35 -11.07 0.81
CA LYS A 132 4.74 -9.83 0.12
C LYS A 132 6.17 -9.87 -0.40
N SER A 133 7.11 -10.43 0.39
CA SER A 133 8.50 -10.64 -0.03
C SER A 133 8.60 -11.63 -1.19
N THR A 134 7.84 -12.73 -1.13
CA THR A 134 7.81 -13.76 -2.17
C THR A 134 7.35 -13.19 -3.51
N VAL A 135 6.26 -12.41 -3.50
CA VAL A 135 5.73 -11.79 -4.73
C VAL A 135 6.70 -10.76 -5.32
N ALA A 136 7.34 -9.95 -4.48
CA ALA A 136 8.36 -9.01 -4.96
C ALA A 136 9.50 -9.74 -5.69
N LYS A 137 10.04 -10.83 -5.10
CA LYS A 137 11.05 -11.67 -5.75
C LYS A 137 10.56 -12.35 -7.03
N LEU A 138 9.29 -12.75 -7.04
CA LEU A 138 8.68 -13.33 -8.25
C LEU A 138 8.67 -12.31 -9.40
N ILE A 139 8.28 -11.06 -9.14
CA ILE A 139 8.27 -9.98 -10.15
C ILE A 139 9.69 -9.72 -10.67
N GLU A 140 10.69 -9.66 -9.79
CA GLU A 140 12.10 -9.54 -10.17
C GLU A 140 12.50 -10.69 -11.12
N GLY A 141 12.21 -11.94 -10.74
CA GLY A 141 12.47 -13.11 -11.57
C GLY A 141 11.75 -13.06 -12.93
N TYR A 142 10.51 -12.62 -12.98
CA TYR A 142 9.79 -12.44 -14.25
C TYR A 142 10.40 -11.35 -15.13
N GLY A 143 10.97 -10.31 -14.54
CA GLY A 143 11.77 -9.33 -15.26
C GLY A 143 13.01 -9.97 -15.89
N ASP A 144 13.77 -10.74 -15.10
CA ASP A 144 15.02 -11.39 -15.57
C ASP A 144 14.75 -12.51 -16.58
N TRP A 145 13.75 -13.35 -16.33
CA TRP A 145 13.49 -14.56 -17.15
C TRP A 145 12.72 -14.28 -18.43
N TYR A 146 11.80 -13.32 -18.39
CA TYR A 146 10.81 -13.10 -19.45
C TYR A 146 10.75 -11.66 -19.96
N GLY A 147 11.54 -10.73 -19.41
CA GLY A 147 11.54 -9.33 -19.80
C GLY A 147 10.27 -8.56 -19.38
N LEU A 148 9.54 -9.03 -18.33
CA LEU A 148 8.41 -8.28 -17.80
C LEU A 148 8.88 -6.89 -17.36
N ARG A 149 8.21 -5.86 -17.86
CA ARG A 149 8.48 -4.48 -17.43
C ARG A 149 7.75 -4.20 -16.12
N TYR A 150 8.49 -3.78 -15.10
CA TYR A 150 7.93 -3.56 -13.77
C TYR A 150 8.56 -2.42 -13.00
N ASN A 151 7.87 -1.96 -11.97
CA ASN A 151 8.44 -1.28 -10.80
C ASN A 151 7.76 -1.80 -9.53
N ILE A 152 8.53 -1.89 -8.44
CA ILE A 152 8.02 -2.29 -7.12
C ILE A 152 8.10 -1.08 -6.20
N CYS A 153 6.98 -0.70 -5.59
CA CYS A 153 6.90 0.44 -4.67
C CYS A 153 6.61 -0.05 -3.25
N TYR A 154 7.55 0.13 -2.33
CA TYR A 154 7.41 -0.24 -0.92
C TYR A 154 6.78 0.90 -0.12
N PHE A 155 5.61 0.65 0.48
CA PHE A 155 4.89 1.63 1.26
C PHE A 155 5.28 1.58 2.74
N TYR A 156 5.29 2.77 3.36
CA TYR A 156 5.57 2.96 4.78
C TYR A 156 4.37 3.62 5.44
N ASN A 157 3.79 2.95 6.44
CA ASN A 157 2.68 3.36 7.33
C ASN A 157 1.77 4.48 6.78
N VAL A 158 1.00 4.13 5.74
CA VAL A 158 0.18 5.08 4.99
C VAL A 158 -0.94 5.65 5.86
N PHE A 159 -1.11 6.97 5.82
CA PHE A 159 -2.19 7.70 6.49
C PHE A 159 -2.83 8.75 5.56
N GLY A 160 -3.93 9.33 5.98
CA GLY A 160 -4.62 10.38 5.25
C GLY A 160 -6.02 9.99 4.75
N PRO A 161 -6.64 10.78 3.87
CA PRO A 161 -7.99 10.54 3.38
C PRO A 161 -8.19 9.16 2.75
N GLY A 162 -9.32 8.52 3.03
CA GLY A 162 -9.66 7.20 2.52
C GLY A 162 -9.06 6.03 3.30
N THR A 163 -8.06 6.25 4.17
CA THR A 163 -7.46 5.19 4.99
C THR A 163 -8.31 4.80 6.19
N ASN A 164 -9.32 5.60 6.52
CA ASN A 164 -10.31 5.36 7.59
C ASN A 164 -11.56 4.58 7.12
N LEU A 165 -11.67 4.29 5.83
CA LEU A 165 -12.85 3.64 5.24
C LEU A 165 -12.92 2.13 5.50
N TRP A 166 -11.96 1.58 6.23
CA TRP A 166 -11.97 0.21 6.67
C TRP A 166 -12.76 0.11 7.98
N ALA A 167 -13.90 -0.54 7.91
CA ALA A 167 -14.84 -0.69 9.04
C ALA A 167 -14.34 -1.63 10.15
N ASN A 168 -13.01 -1.84 10.30
CA ASN A 168 -12.47 -2.79 11.25
C ASN A 168 -11.33 -2.20 12.11
N GLU A 169 -11.00 -2.91 13.20
CA GLU A 169 -9.99 -2.58 14.20
C GLU A 169 -8.52 -2.56 13.71
N TRP A 170 -8.27 -2.90 12.42
CA TRP A 170 -6.93 -3.02 11.83
C TRP A 170 -6.54 -1.79 11.00
N GLN A 171 -6.88 -0.62 11.50
CA GLN A 171 -6.53 0.66 10.88
C GLN A 171 -5.09 1.10 11.23
N SER A 172 -4.60 2.15 10.53
CA SER A 172 -3.36 2.80 10.94
C SER A 172 -3.48 3.42 12.33
N VAL A 173 -2.38 3.50 13.08
CA VAL A 173 -2.36 4.09 14.43
C VAL A 173 -2.92 5.52 14.43
N ILE A 174 -2.70 6.30 13.38
CA ILE A 174 -3.23 7.67 13.25
C ILE A 174 -4.76 7.65 13.19
N ASN A 175 -5.35 6.73 12.44
CA ASN A 175 -6.82 6.63 12.35
C ASN A 175 -7.44 6.11 13.65
N ILE A 176 -6.76 5.18 14.33
CA ILE A 176 -7.17 4.68 15.64
C ILE A 176 -7.18 5.84 16.65
N PHE A 177 -6.09 6.59 16.73
CA PHE A 177 -5.97 7.72 17.64
C PHE A 177 -6.97 8.84 17.33
N LYS A 178 -7.17 9.14 16.04
CA LYS A 178 -8.21 10.09 15.60
C LYS A 178 -9.59 9.68 16.10
N LYS A 179 -9.97 8.41 15.89
CA LYS A 179 -11.27 7.87 16.34
C LYS A 179 -11.38 7.92 17.86
N GLN A 180 -10.34 7.51 18.59
CA GLN A 180 -10.33 7.52 20.05
C GLN A 180 -10.49 8.94 20.61
N ARG A 181 -9.81 9.93 20.00
CA ARG A 181 -10.00 11.35 20.36
C ARG A 181 -11.43 11.82 20.10
N GLU A 182 -12.02 11.46 18.94
CA GLU A 182 -13.40 11.80 18.59
C GLU A 182 -14.44 11.16 19.54
N GLU A 183 -14.12 9.98 20.08
CA GLU A 183 -14.94 9.24 21.07
C GLU A 183 -14.62 9.64 22.52
N GLU A 184 -13.72 10.59 22.76
CA GLU A 184 -13.27 11.05 24.09
C GLU A 184 -12.70 9.94 24.99
N ILE A 185 -12.11 8.88 24.38
CA ILE A 185 -11.43 7.79 25.09
C ILE A 185 -9.92 7.90 24.97
N PRO A 186 -9.12 7.43 25.96
CA PRO A 186 -7.66 7.51 25.91
C PRO A 186 -7.07 6.84 24.65
N LEU A 187 -5.97 7.43 24.13
CA LEU A 187 -5.22 6.83 23.01
C LEU A 187 -4.48 5.57 23.50
N THR A 188 -4.75 4.44 22.88
CA THR A 188 -4.15 3.15 23.29
C THR A 188 -2.79 2.94 22.63
N ILE A 189 -1.72 2.91 23.44
CA ILE A 189 -0.35 2.69 23.00
C ILE A 189 0.07 1.26 23.30
N THR A 190 0.40 0.51 22.25
CA THR A 190 0.89 -0.86 22.37
C THR A 190 2.33 -0.89 22.88
N GLY A 191 2.61 -1.70 23.91
CA GLY A 191 3.93 -1.79 24.55
C GLY A 191 4.31 -0.47 25.24
N ASN A 192 5.54 0.00 25.07
CA ASN A 192 6.03 1.24 25.67
C ASN A 192 5.99 2.46 24.72
N GLY A 193 5.50 2.29 23.49
CA GLY A 193 5.34 3.36 22.50
C GLY A 193 6.64 3.87 21.87
N THR A 194 7.80 3.26 22.16
CA THR A 194 9.10 3.70 21.60
C THR A 194 9.37 3.18 20.19
N GLN A 195 8.53 2.27 19.69
CA GLN A 195 8.63 1.78 18.30
C GLN A 195 8.46 2.93 17.31
N LYS A 196 9.41 3.05 16.39
CA LYS A 196 9.45 4.12 15.39
C LYS A 196 8.97 3.67 14.02
N ARG A 197 8.32 4.59 13.31
CA ARG A 197 7.79 4.36 11.97
C ARG A 197 7.98 5.61 11.11
N ASP A 198 8.24 5.38 9.83
CA ASP A 198 8.06 6.40 8.80
C ASP A 198 6.58 6.44 8.43
N PHE A 199 5.93 7.55 8.67
CA PHE A 199 4.51 7.77 8.36
C PHE A 199 4.39 8.58 7.08
N THR A 200 3.77 8.00 6.06
CA THR A 200 3.69 8.61 4.73
C THR A 200 2.25 8.94 4.37
N HIS A 201 2.00 10.18 3.99
CA HIS A 201 0.67 10.59 3.56
C HIS A 201 0.28 9.94 2.24
N VAL A 202 -0.99 9.57 2.09
CA VAL A 202 -1.50 8.89 0.89
C VAL A 202 -1.22 9.68 -0.40
N ASN A 203 -1.26 11.01 -0.37
CA ASN A 203 -0.94 11.81 -1.55
C ASN A 203 0.52 11.65 -2.02
N ASP A 204 1.47 11.48 -1.09
CA ASP A 204 2.86 11.24 -1.40
C ASP A 204 3.05 9.82 -1.97
N ILE A 205 2.34 8.82 -1.41
CA ILE A 205 2.27 7.47 -2.00
C ILE A 205 1.76 7.52 -3.45
N ILE A 206 0.66 8.25 -3.69
CA ILE A 206 0.08 8.39 -5.04
C ILE A 206 1.04 9.11 -5.99
N GLN A 207 1.75 10.14 -5.52
CA GLN A 207 2.81 10.79 -6.30
C GLN A 207 3.85 9.75 -6.74
N GLY A 208 4.38 8.96 -5.80
CA GLY A 208 5.39 7.94 -6.07
C GLY A 208 4.90 6.86 -7.04
N LEU A 209 3.67 6.37 -6.87
CA LEU A 209 3.06 5.38 -7.77
C LEU A 209 2.94 5.89 -9.21
N ILE A 210 2.49 7.15 -9.39
CA ILE A 210 2.37 7.75 -10.72
C ILE A 210 3.75 7.91 -11.36
N LEU A 211 4.73 8.43 -10.63
CA LEU A 211 6.10 8.56 -11.10
C LEU A 211 6.69 7.20 -11.51
N ALA A 212 6.43 6.14 -10.73
CA ALA A 212 6.84 4.78 -11.05
C ALA A 212 6.14 4.23 -12.30
N GLY A 213 4.85 4.54 -12.51
CA GLY A 213 4.10 4.10 -13.69
C GLY A 213 4.45 4.87 -14.97
N ASP A 214 4.95 6.09 -14.85
CA ASP A 214 5.42 6.89 -15.97
C ASP A 214 6.89 6.62 -16.33
N ASN A 215 7.66 6.04 -15.39
CA ASN A 215 9.10 5.79 -15.53
C ASN A 215 9.42 4.33 -15.15
N LEU A 216 9.03 3.37 -15.98
CA LEU A 216 9.36 1.96 -15.78
C LEU A 216 10.86 1.75 -15.90
N LYS A 217 11.48 1.18 -14.85
CA LYS A 217 12.93 0.97 -14.74
C LYS A 217 13.33 -0.47 -14.44
N ASN A 218 12.36 -1.37 -14.18
CA ASN A 218 12.57 -2.69 -13.60
C ASN A 218 13.32 -2.58 -12.25
N ASP A 219 12.81 -1.73 -11.37
CA ASP A 219 13.50 -1.30 -10.17
C ASP A 219 12.53 -1.25 -8.96
N GLN A 220 13.11 -0.96 -7.80
CA GLN A 220 12.42 -0.98 -6.51
C GLN A 220 12.56 0.37 -5.81
N PHE A 221 11.44 0.94 -5.38
CA PHE A 221 11.35 2.28 -4.84
C PHE A 221 10.72 2.28 -3.44
N GLN A 222 11.33 3.00 -2.52
CA GLN A 222 10.78 3.19 -1.18
C GLN A 222 9.97 4.49 -1.15
N LEU A 223 8.65 4.36 -0.96
CA LEU A 223 7.74 5.49 -0.84
C LEU A 223 7.48 5.78 0.64
N GLY A 224 8.39 6.51 1.24
CA GLY A 224 8.37 7.00 2.60
C GLY A 224 8.70 8.49 2.65
N THR A 225 8.90 9.02 3.85
CA THR A 225 9.32 10.42 4.05
C THR A 225 10.81 10.56 4.35
N GLY A 226 11.49 9.48 4.74
CA GLY A 226 12.85 9.52 5.27
C GLY A 226 12.92 10.07 6.70
N ILE A 227 11.78 10.23 7.37
CA ILE A 227 11.67 10.70 8.76
C ILE A 227 10.84 9.71 9.55
N GLU A 228 11.35 9.26 10.69
CA GLU A 228 10.61 8.37 11.59
C GLU A 228 10.18 9.06 12.87
N TYR A 229 9.01 8.70 13.34
CA TYR A 229 8.46 9.13 14.63
C TYR A 229 8.10 7.91 15.47
N SER A 230 8.30 7.98 16.78
CA SER A 230 7.79 7.01 17.73
C SER A 230 6.26 7.12 17.85
N VAL A 231 5.61 6.04 18.30
CA VAL A 231 4.16 6.07 18.57
C VAL A 231 3.84 7.07 19.68
N LEU A 232 4.76 7.27 20.65
CA LEU A 232 4.62 8.30 21.67
C LEU A 232 4.63 9.72 21.09
N GLU A 233 5.52 10.04 20.12
CA GLU A 233 5.53 11.35 19.45
C GLU A 233 4.25 11.58 18.65
N ILE A 234 3.74 10.55 18.01
CA ILE A 234 2.44 10.61 17.31
C ILE A 234 1.30 10.86 18.32
N ALA A 235 1.25 10.13 19.44
CA ALA A 235 0.23 10.32 20.46
C ALA A 235 0.29 11.72 21.07
N ALA A 236 1.50 12.23 21.37
CA ALA A 236 1.70 13.58 21.88
C ALA A 236 1.17 14.66 20.93
N ALA A 237 1.25 14.46 19.61
CA ALA A 237 0.72 15.40 18.62
C ALA A 237 -0.82 15.50 18.64
N PHE A 238 -1.52 14.48 19.12
CA PHE A 238 -2.98 14.51 19.30
C PHE A 238 -3.44 15.30 20.54
N ASP A 239 -2.53 15.58 21.49
CA ASP A 239 -2.80 16.29 22.74
C ASP A 239 -4.01 15.70 23.48
N HIS A 240 -3.97 14.39 23.76
CA HIS A 240 -5.08 13.61 24.33
C HIS A 240 -4.54 12.61 25.37
N PRO A 241 -5.31 12.23 26.40
CA PRO A 241 -4.90 11.21 27.37
C PRO A 241 -4.46 9.90 26.72
N ILE A 242 -3.45 9.23 27.31
CA ILE A 242 -2.90 7.98 26.79
C ILE A 242 -3.08 6.83 27.79
N GLU A 243 -3.24 5.61 27.25
CA GLU A 243 -3.26 4.36 28.00
C GLU A 243 -2.33 3.34 27.33
N PHE A 244 -1.50 2.65 28.13
CA PHE A 244 -0.63 1.60 27.60
C PHE A 244 -1.31 0.25 27.65
N ILE A 245 -1.26 -0.48 26.52
CA ILE A 245 -1.79 -1.84 26.39
C ILE A 245 -0.66 -2.83 26.08
N PRO A 246 -0.86 -4.16 26.31
CA PRO A 246 0.16 -5.17 26.06
C PRO A 246 0.74 -5.10 24.63
N PRO A 247 2.03 -5.47 24.45
CA PRO A 247 2.66 -5.50 23.14
C PRO A 247 2.02 -6.54 22.21
N ARG A 248 2.03 -6.27 20.91
CA ARG A 248 1.47 -7.17 19.88
C ARG A 248 2.56 -8.06 19.29
N PRO A 249 2.26 -9.32 18.96
CA PRO A 249 3.18 -10.18 18.20
C PRO A 249 3.52 -9.55 16.84
N GLY A 250 4.81 -9.64 16.43
CA GLY A 250 5.26 -9.17 15.12
C GLY A 250 5.44 -7.65 15.00
N ASP A 251 5.37 -6.90 16.10
CA ASP A 251 5.59 -5.45 16.06
C ASP A 251 7.09 -5.15 15.85
N ARG A 252 7.42 -4.35 14.82
CA ARG A 252 8.79 -3.98 14.48
C ARG A 252 9.20 -2.76 15.29
N MET A 253 10.49 -2.69 15.71
CA MET A 253 10.99 -1.53 16.45
C MET A 253 11.29 -0.32 15.57
N ASN A 254 11.78 -0.51 14.34
CA ASN A 254 12.17 0.56 13.42
C ASN A 254 11.61 0.33 12.01
N GLY A 255 11.38 1.39 11.26
CA GLY A 255 10.86 1.32 9.90
C GLY A 255 11.07 2.60 9.11
N LEU A 256 12.33 3.05 8.97
CA LEU A 256 12.71 4.23 8.18
C LEU A 256 12.85 3.89 6.69
N ALA A 257 12.27 4.71 5.83
CA ALA A 257 12.47 4.63 4.38
C ALA A 257 13.81 5.26 3.97
N LYS A 258 14.51 4.61 3.04
CA LYS A 258 15.67 5.17 2.35
C LYS A 258 15.19 5.72 1.01
N ILE A 259 14.88 7.02 0.98
CA ILE A 259 14.20 7.65 -0.17
C ILE A 259 15.16 8.24 -1.22
N GLU A 260 16.49 8.24 -0.96
CA GLU A 260 17.49 8.87 -1.81
C GLU A 260 17.40 8.33 -3.24
N HIS A 261 17.48 6.99 -3.39
CA HIS A 261 17.37 6.33 -4.70
C HIS A 261 16.04 6.65 -5.41
N THR A 262 14.93 6.63 -4.67
CA THR A 262 13.60 6.97 -5.22
C THR A 262 13.55 8.42 -5.68
N SER A 263 14.12 9.34 -4.91
CA SER A 263 14.15 10.78 -5.23
C SER A 263 15.03 11.06 -6.45
N GLU A 264 16.20 10.47 -6.52
CA GLU A 264 17.15 10.64 -7.63
C GLU A 264 16.62 10.04 -8.94
N THR A 265 16.01 8.84 -8.86
CA THR A 265 15.56 8.10 -10.05
C THR A 265 14.23 8.58 -10.58
N LEU A 266 13.26 8.86 -9.70
CA LEU A 266 11.89 9.22 -10.07
C LEU A 266 11.55 10.70 -9.87
N GLY A 267 12.39 11.47 -9.17
CA GLY A 267 12.05 12.83 -8.75
C GLY A 267 11.01 12.89 -7.63
N TYR A 268 10.87 11.79 -6.85
CA TYR A 268 9.94 11.68 -5.75
C TYR A 268 10.27 12.67 -4.63
N LYS A 269 9.27 13.41 -4.15
CA LYS A 269 9.43 14.40 -3.08
C LYS A 269 8.21 14.35 -2.16
N PRO A 270 8.30 13.64 -1.00
CA PRO A 270 7.22 13.67 -0.02
C PRO A 270 7.06 15.09 0.55
N THR A 271 5.84 15.52 0.75
CA THR A 271 5.52 16.92 1.09
C THR A 271 4.74 17.07 2.38
N VAL A 272 4.11 16.01 2.88
CA VAL A 272 3.21 16.08 4.03
C VAL A 272 3.91 15.57 5.29
N ASN A 273 4.10 16.48 6.27
CA ASN A 273 4.57 16.09 7.59
C ASN A 273 3.41 15.53 8.43
N VAL A 274 3.62 14.39 9.09
CA VAL A 274 2.58 13.70 9.87
C VAL A 274 2.15 14.50 11.11
N ILE A 275 3.07 15.18 11.78
CA ILE A 275 2.76 15.98 12.98
C ILE A 275 1.89 17.18 12.61
N ASP A 276 2.23 17.88 11.50
CA ASP A 276 1.44 19.00 11.00
C ASP A 276 0.05 18.56 10.56
N TYR A 277 -0.04 17.39 9.90
CA TYR A 277 -1.32 16.79 9.52
C TYR A 277 -2.19 16.51 10.76
N ILE A 278 -1.64 15.87 11.80
CA ILE A 278 -2.38 15.56 13.04
C ILE A 278 -2.89 16.83 13.71
N LYS A 279 -2.07 17.88 13.79
CA LYS A 279 -2.47 19.18 14.36
C LYS A 279 -3.55 19.91 13.55
N SER A 280 -3.75 19.53 12.30
CA SER A 280 -4.79 20.08 11.42
C SER A 280 -6.13 19.33 11.51
N LEU A 281 -6.17 18.17 12.19
CA LEU A 281 -7.38 17.37 12.42
C LEU A 281 -8.23 17.97 13.53
#